data_1015995dfbb7d8613d9bf24090baf753
#
_entry.id   1015995dfbb7d8613d9bf24090baf753
#
_cell.length_a   1.000
_cell.length_b   1.000
_cell.length_c   1.000
_cell.angle_alpha   90.00
_cell.angle_beta   90.00
_cell.angle_gamma   90.00
#
_symmetry.space_group_name_H-M   'P 1'
#
loop_
_entity.id
_entity.type
_entity.pdbx_description
1 polymer ?
#
loop_
_entity_poly.entity_id
_entity_poly.type
_entity_poly.pdbx_seq_one_letter_code
_entity_poly.pdbx_strand_id
1 'polypeptide(L)'
;VTFHQRTALATSALPTVRLIHTSDLHIGASLDERGQAIELAVLEAVVDSMTAARGDLLLVAGDFFDNNRVGRATVEKTNAVLDRLPPWSSLVVLPGNHDSFGPDSVYRRYRIGSPGRTVILDDPAGRCVLFAQHRLRVWGRPTITHSENFRPLAGAPARQPYQWNVVMAHGHFTGEASQCDPPRSSPISAGELRGVGADYIALGHWDLRADVSSGGATAWYSGAPFHGWQLGAVQDVLLGPGRQVRVTERPLSGPGEAAIGGRRSEETGRPAQVIGRTDR
;
A
#
# COMPACT_ATOMS: atom_id res chain seq x y z
N VAL A 1 -30.96 -42.75 -18.25
CA VAL A 1 -31.42 -41.37 -18.12
C VAL A 1 -30.31 -40.59 -17.42
N THR A 2 -29.51 -39.89 -18.21
CA THR A 2 -28.29 -39.22 -17.79
C THR A 2 -28.65 -37.77 -17.45
N PHE A 3 -28.65 -37.42 -16.18
CA PHE A 3 -28.79 -36.01 -15.76
C PHE A 3 -27.44 -35.31 -15.82
N HIS A 4 -27.20 -34.58 -16.90
CA HIS A 4 -26.19 -33.54 -16.92
C HIS A 4 -26.85 -32.20 -16.60
N GLN A 5 -27.02 -31.89 -15.32
CA GLN A 5 -27.22 -30.53 -14.87
C GLN A 5 -25.83 -29.90 -14.73
N ARG A 6 -25.28 -29.38 -15.83
CA ARG A 6 -24.29 -28.33 -15.76
C ARG A 6 -25.02 -27.07 -15.29
N THR A 7 -24.93 -26.80 -14.00
CA THR A 7 -25.30 -25.49 -13.47
C THR A 7 -24.36 -24.48 -14.13
N ALA A 8 -24.85 -23.80 -15.15
CA ALA A 8 -24.20 -22.62 -15.68
C ALA A 8 -24.18 -21.60 -14.53
N LEU A 9 -23.03 -21.48 -13.87
CA LEU A 9 -22.75 -20.33 -13.02
C LEU A 9 -22.88 -19.12 -13.94
N ALA A 10 -24.02 -18.44 -13.84
CA ALA A 10 -24.24 -17.18 -14.52
C ALA A 10 -23.01 -16.32 -14.25
N THR A 11 -22.29 -15.93 -15.29
CA THR A 11 -21.19 -15.01 -15.23
C THR A 11 -21.76 -13.62 -14.95
N SER A 12 -22.28 -13.42 -13.73
CA SER A 12 -22.65 -12.07 -13.30
C SER A 12 -21.43 -11.20 -13.36
N ALA A 13 -21.57 -10.00 -13.94
CA ALA A 13 -20.50 -9.01 -14.00
C ALA A 13 -19.87 -8.84 -12.61
N LEU A 14 -18.58 -8.60 -12.58
CA LEU A 14 -17.88 -8.30 -11.33
C LEU A 14 -18.42 -6.99 -10.75
N PRO A 15 -18.58 -6.89 -9.42
CA PRO A 15 -19.00 -5.65 -8.79
C PRO A 15 -17.94 -4.55 -9.00
N THR A 16 -18.39 -3.32 -9.04
CA THR A 16 -17.48 -2.17 -8.97
C THR A 16 -16.87 -2.11 -7.58
N VAL A 17 -15.55 -1.93 -7.48
CA VAL A 17 -14.82 -1.83 -6.21
C VAL A 17 -13.89 -0.63 -6.28
N ARG A 18 -13.89 0.19 -5.21
CA ARG A 18 -12.97 1.32 -5.09
C ARG A 18 -11.92 1.04 -4.03
N LEU A 19 -10.67 1.13 -4.44
CA LEU A 19 -9.51 0.98 -3.58
C LEU A 19 -8.86 2.35 -3.39
N ILE A 20 -8.45 2.65 -2.17
CA ILE A 20 -7.52 3.76 -1.90
C ILE A 20 -6.17 3.09 -1.62
N HIS A 21 -5.16 3.43 -2.43
CA HIS A 21 -3.84 2.85 -2.33
C HIS A 21 -2.83 3.91 -1.92
N THR A 22 -2.08 3.61 -0.87
CA THR A 22 -0.96 4.39 -0.34
C THR A 22 0.17 3.45 0.09
N SER A 23 1.34 4.01 0.37
CA SER A 23 2.51 3.31 0.93
C SER A 23 3.41 4.32 1.64
N ASP A 24 4.48 3.85 2.26
CA ASP A 24 5.58 4.70 2.73
C ASP A 24 5.10 5.83 3.67
N LEU A 25 4.21 5.48 4.62
CA LEU A 25 3.68 6.39 5.64
C LEU A 25 4.72 6.69 6.73
N HIS A 26 5.62 5.75 7.02
CA HIS A 26 6.71 5.88 8.00
C HIS A 26 6.27 6.42 9.36
N ILE A 27 5.14 5.94 9.90
CA ILE A 27 4.60 6.41 11.19
C ILE A 27 5.65 6.22 12.30
N GLY A 28 6.01 7.33 12.95
CA GLY A 28 7.00 7.37 14.01
C GLY A 28 8.41 7.80 13.55
N ALA A 29 8.58 8.24 12.29
CA ALA A 29 9.84 8.78 11.78
C ALA A 29 10.14 10.16 12.36
N SER A 30 9.11 11.02 12.47
CA SER A 30 9.26 12.41 12.84
C SER A 30 8.34 12.79 14.00
N LEU A 31 8.80 13.69 14.84
CA LEU A 31 7.98 14.27 15.91
C LEU A 31 7.84 15.78 15.69
N ASP A 32 6.64 16.30 15.92
CA ASP A 32 6.40 17.73 15.99
C ASP A 32 6.97 18.33 17.29
N GLU A 33 6.83 19.65 17.48
CA GLU A 33 7.29 20.36 18.66
C GLU A 33 6.60 19.89 19.97
N ARG A 34 5.48 19.17 19.86
CA ARG A 34 4.73 18.60 20.98
C ARG A 34 5.04 17.11 21.18
N GLY A 35 6.02 16.55 20.43
CA GLY A 35 6.37 15.14 20.50
C GLY A 35 5.30 14.21 19.90
N GLN A 36 4.47 14.70 18.98
CA GLN A 36 3.51 13.87 18.24
C GLN A 36 4.07 13.51 16.89
N ALA A 37 3.82 12.29 16.43
CA ALA A 37 4.24 11.85 15.12
C ALA A 37 3.47 12.64 14.04
N ILE A 38 4.19 13.35 13.19
CA ILE A 38 3.63 14.15 12.08
C ILE A 38 2.84 13.25 11.13
N GLU A 39 3.34 12.05 10.92
CA GLU A 39 2.74 11.04 10.05
C GLU A 39 1.35 10.59 10.51
N LEU A 40 0.97 10.81 11.79
CA LEU A 40 -0.39 10.56 12.26
C LEU A 40 -1.40 11.53 11.62
N ALA A 41 -1.03 12.79 11.43
CA ALA A 41 -1.88 13.76 10.71
C ALA A 41 -2.02 13.39 9.23
N VAL A 42 -0.97 12.81 8.64
CA VAL A 42 -1.01 12.27 7.28
C VAL A 42 -1.96 11.06 7.21
N LEU A 43 -1.88 10.14 8.16
CA LEU A 43 -2.80 9.00 8.25
C LEU A 43 -4.26 9.46 8.43
N GLU A 44 -4.50 10.53 9.22
CA GLU A 44 -5.83 11.13 9.34
C GLU A 44 -6.36 11.60 7.99
N ALA A 45 -5.54 12.33 7.22
CA ALA A 45 -5.91 12.78 5.88
C ALA A 45 -6.19 11.61 4.92
N VAL A 46 -5.44 10.50 5.03
CA VAL A 46 -5.69 9.26 4.26
C VAL A 46 -7.04 8.65 4.64
N VAL A 47 -7.36 8.57 5.94
CA VAL A 47 -8.65 8.05 6.44
C VAL A 47 -9.81 8.93 6.01
N ASP A 48 -9.64 10.25 6.06
CA ASP A 48 -10.65 11.21 5.60
C ASP A 48 -10.86 11.10 4.08
N SER A 49 -9.78 10.91 3.31
CA SER A 49 -9.84 10.64 1.86
C SER A 49 -10.59 9.34 1.56
N MET A 50 -10.37 8.28 2.36
CA MET A 50 -11.10 7.01 2.27
C MET A 50 -12.61 7.22 2.43
N THR A 51 -13.01 8.02 3.40
CA THR A 51 -14.40 8.36 3.69
C THR A 51 -15.02 9.17 2.55
N ALA A 52 -14.34 10.23 2.12
CA ALA A 52 -14.80 11.11 1.04
C ALA A 52 -14.93 10.39 -0.30
N ALA A 53 -14.03 9.45 -0.60
CA ALA A 53 -14.08 8.61 -1.80
C ALA A 53 -15.15 7.51 -1.72
N ARG A 54 -15.71 7.21 -0.54
CA ARG A 54 -16.49 5.98 -0.28
C ARG A 54 -15.73 4.73 -0.70
N GLY A 55 -14.44 4.67 -0.33
CA GLY A 55 -13.57 3.54 -0.65
C GLY A 55 -14.00 2.26 0.06
N ASP A 56 -13.86 1.13 -0.61
CA ASP A 56 -14.15 -0.19 -0.06
C ASP A 56 -12.95 -0.77 0.69
N LEU A 57 -11.75 -0.59 0.15
CA LEU A 57 -10.50 -1.04 0.78
C LEU A 57 -9.45 0.07 0.79
N LEU A 58 -8.77 0.20 1.93
CA LEU A 58 -7.51 0.94 2.04
C LEU A 58 -6.36 -0.07 1.93
N LEU A 59 -5.49 0.13 0.95
CA LEU A 59 -4.29 -0.67 0.74
C LEU A 59 -3.07 0.14 1.15
N VAL A 60 -2.26 -0.38 2.08
CA VAL A 60 -0.96 0.19 2.46
C VAL A 60 0.13 -0.76 1.99
N ALA A 61 0.80 -0.38 0.91
CA ALA A 61 1.76 -1.24 0.20
C ALA A 61 3.18 -1.11 0.76
N GLY A 62 3.36 -1.35 2.05
CA GLY A 62 4.64 -1.35 2.75
C GLY A 62 4.94 -0.05 3.49
N ASP A 63 5.88 -0.14 4.42
CA ASP A 63 6.43 0.95 5.21
C ASP A 63 5.34 1.80 5.89
N PHE A 64 4.40 1.11 6.55
CA PHE A 64 3.37 1.74 7.35
C PHE A 64 3.97 2.40 8.61
N PHE A 65 4.92 1.69 9.25
CA PHE A 65 5.73 2.24 10.33
C PHE A 65 7.17 2.49 9.85
N ASP A 66 7.82 3.49 10.42
CA ASP A 66 9.20 3.83 10.08
C ASP A 66 10.21 2.74 10.45
N ASN A 67 9.92 1.98 11.48
CA ASN A 67 10.74 0.84 11.88
C ASN A 67 9.99 -0.08 12.86
N ASN A 68 10.56 -1.27 13.10
CA ASN A 68 10.00 -2.24 14.04
C ASN A 68 10.14 -1.86 15.52
N ARG A 69 10.81 -0.75 15.88
CA ARG A 69 10.99 -0.31 17.27
C ARG A 69 9.93 0.67 17.76
N VAL A 70 8.91 0.95 16.94
CA VAL A 70 7.79 1.82 17.34
C VAL A 70 7.19 1.36 18.67
N GLY A 71 6.98 2.33 19.56
CA GLY A 71 6.47 2.06 20.91
C GLY A 71 4.95 1.90 20.96
N ARG A 72 4.46 1.32 22.07
CA ARG A 72 3.03 1.13 22.33
C ARG A 72 2.20 2.40 22.13
N ALA A 73 2.68 3.54 22.66
CA ALA A 73 1.95 4.80 22.59
C ALA A 73 1.71 5.26 21.13
N THR A 74 2.69 5.09 20.24
CA THR A 74 2.55 5.38 18.81
C THR A 74 1.51 4.45 18.17
N VAL A 75 1.56 3.16 18.48
CA VAL A 75 0.60 2.17 17.95
C VAL A 75 -0.82 2.46 18.45
N GLU A 76 -1.01 2.84 19.71
CA GLU A 76 -2.33 3.19 20.25
C GLU A 76 -2.91 4.44 19.56
N LYS A 77 -2.08 5.48 19.34
CA LYS A 77 -2.49 6.66 18.56
C LYS A 77 -2.84 6.29 17.11
N THR A 78 -2.02 5.46 16.48
CA THR A 78 -2.28 4.94 15.12
C THR A 78 -3.63 4.21 15.08
N ASN A 79 -3.91 3.33 16.04
CA ASN A 79 -5.17 2.61 16.11
C ASN A 79 -6.36 3.56 16.31
N ALA A 80 -6.22 4.60 17.12
CA ALA A 80 -7.27 5.60 17.31
C ALA A 80 -7.64 6.31 15.99
N VAL A 81 -6.66 6.57 15.13
CA VAL A 81 -6.93 7.11 13.77
C VAL A 81 -7.58 6.05 12.89
N LEU A 82 -7.09 4.82 12.89
CA LEU A 82 -7.64 3.71 12.09
C LEU A 82 -9.09 3.34 12.51
N ASP A 83 -9.47 3.55 13.75
CA ASP A 83 -10.84 3.31 14.22
C ASP A 83 -11.86 4.27 13.58
N ARG A 84 -11.40 5.40 12.99
CA ARG A 84 -12.23 6.33 12.20
C ARG A 84 -12.53 5.81 10.79
N LEU A 85 -11.88 4.73 10.34
CA LEU A 85 -12.19 4.13 9.04
C LEU A 85 -13.68 3.79 8.93
N PRO A 86 -14.33 4.08 7.78
CA PRO A 86 -15.75 3.79 7.58
C PRO A 86 -16.10 2.33 7.92
N PRO A 87 -17.25 2.06 8.55
CA PRO A 87 -17.60 0.70 9.01
C PRO A 87 -17.78 -0.30 7.85
N TRP A 88 -18.02 0.19 6.62
CA TRP A 88 -18.12 -0.65 5.42
C TRP A 88 -16.78 -1.00 4.80
N SER A 89 -15.69 -0.33 5.21
CA SER A 89 -14.37 -0.48 4.61
C SER A 89 -13.48 -1.46 5.33
N SER A 90 -12.46 -1.94 4.64
CA SER A 90 -11.40 -2.79 5.19
C SER A 90 -10.03 -2.18 4.94
N LEU A 91 -9.08 -2.47 5.83
CA LEU A 91 -7.67 -2.12 5.72
C LEU A 91 -6.85 -3.37 5.40
N VAL A 92 -5.97 -3.27 4.40
CA VAL A 92 -4.96 -4.30 4.12
C VAL A 92 -3.59 -3.66 4.19
N VAL A 93 -2.73 -4.20 5.03
CA VAL A 93 -1.35 -3.74 5.20
C VAL A 93 -0.39 -4.83 4.75
N LEU A 94 0.54 -4.46 3.90
CA LEU A 94 1.69 -5.27 3.54
C LEU A 94 2.91 -4.73 4.31
N PRO A 95 3.62 -5.51 5.11
CA PRO A 95 4.91 -5.08 5.68
C PRO A 95 5.96 -4.81 4.61
N GLY A 96 6.60 -3.63 4.69
CA GLY A 96 7.68 -3.20 3.80
C GLY A 96 9.08 -3.56 4.33
N ASN A 97 10.09 -2.78 3.97
CA ASN A 97 11.46 -3.04 4.45
C ASN A 97 11.75 -2.35 5.80
N HIS A 98 11.12 -1.23 6.10
CA HIS A 98 11.26 -0.54 7.39
C HIS A 98 10.55 -1.30 8.52
N ASP A 99 9.35 -1.76 8.28
CA ASP A 99 8.50 -2.48 9.22
C ASP A 99 8.40 -3.99 8.91
N SER A 100 9.51 -4.57 8.46
CA SER A 100 9.59 -5.95 7.95
C SER A 100 9.01 -6.99 8.91
N PHE A 101 8.44 -8.07 8.34
CA PHE A 101 7.76 -9.12 9.11
C PHE A 101 8.73 -10.17 9.66
N GLY A 102 9.84 -9.71 10.27
CA GLY A 102 10.80 -10.54 11.00
C GLY A 102 10.30 -10.98 12.38
N PRO A 103 11.16 -11.66 13.17
CA PRO A 103 10.82 -12.10 14.53
C PRO A 103 10.38 -10.96 15.46
N ASP A 104 11.03 -9.79 15.34
CA ASP A 104 10.77 -8.60 16.17
C ASP A 104 9.78 -7.62 15.56
N SER A 105 8.99 -8.07 14.58
CA SER A 105 8.06 -7.21 13.86
C SER A 105 7.05 -6.54 14.79
N VAL A 106 6.77 -5.26 14.54
CA VAL A 106 5.72 -4.49 15.20
C VAL A 106 4.36 -5.19 15.09
N TYR A 107 4.08 -5.82 13.96
CA TYR A 107 2.85 -6.57 13.68
C TYR A 107 2.69 -7.85 14.50
N ARG A 108 3.78 -8.40 15.03
CA ARG A 108 3.75 -9.54 15.96
C ARG A 108 3.53 -9.10 17.40
N ARG A 109 4.02 -7.91 17.75
CA ARG A 109 3.97 -7.38 19.12
C ARG A 109 2.67 -6.68 19.44
N TYR A 110 2.05 -6.06 18.44
CA TYR A 110 0.87 -5.23 18.62
C TYR A 110 -0.20 -5.57 17.58
N ARG A 111 -1.45 -5.40 18.00
CA ARG A 111 -2.57 -5.41 17.06
C ARG A 111 -2.65 -4.06 16.38
N ILE A 112 -2.76 -4.08 15.05
CA ILE A 112 -2.95 -2.90 14.24
C ILE A 112 -4.39 -2.90 13.71
N GLY A 113 -5.10 -1.82 13.92
CA GLY A 113 -6.47 -1.62 13.48
C GLY A 113 -7.49 -2.55 14.15
N SER A 114 -8.69 -2.56 13.59
CA SER A 114 -9.85 -3.26 14.17
C SER A 114 -9.92 -4.73 13.72
N PRO A 115 -10.18 -5.68 14.64
CA PRO A 115 -10.41 -7.08 14.28
C PRO A 115 -11.53 -7.24 13.25
N GLY A 116 -11.32 -8.15 12.29
CA GLY A 116 -12.29 -8.47 11.24
C GLY A 116 -12.35 -7.46 10.09
N ARG A 117 -11.76 -6.26 10.24
CA ARG A 117 -11.66 -5.25 9.19
C ARG A 117 -10.22 -4.94 8.77
N THR A 118 -9.25 -5.29 9.59
CA THR A 118 -7.83 -5.12 9.27
C THR A 118 -7.18 -6.45 9.01
N VAL A 119 -6.45 -6.52 7.92
CA VAL A 119 -5.64 -7.68 7.51
C VAL A 119 -4.21 -7.26 7.33
N ILE A 120 -3.30 -7.93 8.03
CA ILE A 120 -1.86 -7.84 7.76
C ILE A 120 -1.50 -9.01 6.83
N LEU A 121 -0.81 -8.75 5.73
CA LEU A 121 -0.31 -9.80 4.84
C LEU A 121 1.01 -10.34 5.42
N ASP A 122 0.91 -11.29 6.33
CA ASP A 122 1.95 -11.71 7.26
C ASP A 122 2.53 -13.11 6.98
N ASP A 123 2.20 -13.73 5.83
CA ASP A 123 2.77 -15.02 5.45
C ASP A 123 4.03 -14.82 4.60
N PRO A 124 5.21 -15.34 5.01
CA PRO A 124 6.43 -15.29 4.23
C PRO A 124 6.35 -15.91 2.84
N ALA A 125 5.43 -16.87 2.64
CA ALA A 125 5.16 -17.47 1.33
C ALA A 125 4.18 -16.63 0.48
N GLY A 126 3.59 -15.60 1.07
CA GLY A 126 2.53 -14.77 0.50
C GLY A 126 1.14 -15.15 1.00
N ARG A 127 0.42 -14.17 1.52
CA ARG A 127 -0.93 -14.33 2.06
C ARG A 127 -1.97 -13.92 1.04
N CYS A 128 -2.97 -14.76 0.88
CA CYS A 128 -4.14 -14.51 0.02
C CYS A 128 -5.37 -14.28 0.90
N VAL A 129 -6.09 -13.19 0.68
CA VAL A 129 -7.30 -12.83 1.42
C VAL A 129 -8.45 -12.58 0.45
N LEU A 130 -9.62 -13.14 0.76
CA LEU A 130 -10.83 -12.98 -0.04
C LEU A 130 -11.82 -12.04 0.65
N PHE A 131 -12.18 -10.98 -0.02
CA PHE A 131 -13.29 -10.07 0.33
C PHE A 131 -14.51 -10.48 -0.47
N ALA A 132 -15.29 -11.42 0.09
CA ALA A 132 -16.37 -12.11 -0.62
C ALA A 132 -17.46 -11.15 -1.13
N GLN A 133 -17.82 -10.14 -0.34
CA GLN A 133 -18.81 -9.11 -0.70
C GLN A 133 -18.41 -8.31 -1.95
N HIS A 134 -17.11 -8.18 -2.22
CA HIS A 134 -16.56 -7.49 -3.38
C HIS A 134 -16.11 -8.45 -4.49
N ARG A 135 -16.21 -9.74 -4.27
CA ARG A 135 -15.61 -10.76 -5.15
C ARG A 135 -14.16 -10.37 -5.50
N LEU A 136 -13.41 -9.95 -4.49
CA LEU A 136 -12.07 -9.41 -4.59
C LEU A 136 -11.09 -10.27 -3.78
N ARG A 137 -10.01 -10.67 -4.43
CA ARG A 137 -8.86 -11.32 -3.81
C ARG A 137 -7.71 -10.32 -3.77
N VAL A 138 -7.11 -10.18 -2.59
CA VAL A 138 -5.85 -9.44 -2.38
C VAL A 138 -4.78 -10.45 -1.99
N TRP A 139 -3.63 -10.38 -2.63
CA TRP A 139 -2.46 -11.16 -2.29
C TRP A 139 -1.27 -10.24 -2.11
N GLY A 140 -0.36 -10.60 -1.19
CA GLY A 140 0.93 -9.95 -1.03
C GLY A 140 1.88 -10.80 -0.21
N ARG A 141 3.17 -10.60 -0.45
CA ARG A 141 4.27 -11.26 0.24
C ARG A 141 5.06 -10.21 1.03
N PRO A 142 5.05 -10.28 2.38
CA PRO A 142 5.72 -9.28 3.21
C PRO A 142 7.24 -9.36 3.05
N THR A 143 7.91 -8.23 3.20
CA THR A 143 9.35 -8.20 3.34
C THR A 143 9.74 -8.81 4.68
N ILE A 144 10.60 -9.83 4.65
CA ILE A 144 11.14 -10.48 5.87
C ILE A 144 12.53 -9.97 6.17
N THR A 145 13.36 -9.84 5.14
CA THR A 145 14.73 -9.32 5.21
C THR A 145 14.98 -8.39 4.04
N HIS A 146 15.70 -7.33 4.29
CA HIS A 146 16.15 -6.41 3.25
C HIS A 146 17.28 -7.09 2.44
N SER A 147 16.94 -7.61 1.26
CA SER A 147 17.86 -8.41 0.44
C SER A 147 17.61 -8.23 -1.05
N GLU A 148 18.68 -8.16 -1.83
CA GLU A 148 18.64 -8.15 -3.29
C GLU A 148 18.08 -9.46 -3.90
N ASN A 149 18.06 -10.54 -3.11
CA ASN A 149 17.52 -11.84 -3.51
C ASN A 149 16.03 -12.00 -3.19
N PHE A 150 15.44 -11.11 -2.40
CA PHE A 150 14.01 -11.16 -2.12
C PHE A 150 13.23 -10.73 -3.36
N ARG A 151 12.25 -11.54 -3.75
CA ARG A 151 11.37 -11.28 -4.90
C ARG A 151 9.94 -11.07 -4.39
N PRO A 152 9.46 -9.82 -4.32
CA PRO A 152 8.16 -9.49 -3.74
C PRO A 152 6.97 -10.15 -4.44
N LEU A 153 7.08 -10.41 -5.73
CA LEU A 153 6.03 -11.00 -6.55
C LEU A 153 6.11 -12.52 -6.67
N ALA A 154 7.17 -13.15 -6.13
CA ALA A 154 7.33 -14.60 -6.21
C ALA A 154 6.23 -15.33 -5.44
N GLY A 155 5.55 -16.27 -6.10
CA GLY A 155 4.45 -17.03 -5.53
C GLY A 155 3.08 -16.38 -5.71
N ALA A 156 2.98 -15.23 -6.39
CA ALA A 156 1.70 -14.62 -6.70
C ALA A 156 0.79 -15.62 -7.44
N PRO A 157 -0.46 -15.81 -6.96
CA PRO A 157 -1.32 -16.84 -7.52
C PRO A 157 -1.86 -16.44 -8.89
N ALA A 158 -2.12 -17.41 -9.74
CA ALA A 158 -2.72 -17.20 -11.04
C ALA A 158 -4.07 -16.46 -10.93
N ARG A 159 -4.37 -15.64 -11.94
CA ARG A 159 -5.62 -14.87 -12.04
C ARG A 159 -6.83 -15.79 -12.06
N GLN A 160 -7.85 -15.39 -11.30
CA GLN A 160 -9.14 -16.07 -11.31
C GLN A 160 -10.17 -15.23 -12.09
N PRO A 161 -10.87 -15.80 -13.07
CA PRO A 161 -11.72 -15.04 -13.97
C PRO A 161 -13.02 -14.51 -13.31
N TYR A 162 -13.48 -15.14 -12.24
CA TYR A 162 -14.73 -14.83 -11.56
C TYR A 162 -14.63 -13.85 -10.38
N GLN A 163 -13.44 -13.30 -10.17
CA GLN A 163 -13.16 -12.32 -9.11
C GLN A 163 -12.12 -11.30 -9.54
N TRP A 164 -12.06 -10.16 -8.84
CA TRP A 164 -10.96 -9.23 -8.94
C TRP A 164 -9.70 -9.83 -8.31
N ASN A 165 -8.56 -9.55 -8.90
CA ASN A 165 -7.25 -10.03 -8.43
C ASN A 165 -6.33 -8.83 -8.25
N VAL A 166 -6.09 -8.48 -7.00
CA VAL A 166 -5.17 -7.41 -6.60
C VAL A 166 -3.93 -8.03 -5.98
N VAL A 167 -2.77 -7.54 -6.38
CA VAL A 167 -1.48 -7.92 -5.80
C VAL A 167 -0.86 -6.71 -5.15
N MET A 168 -0.31 -6.88 -3.96
CA MET A 168 0.46 -5.86 -3.25
C MET A 168 1.92 -6.29 -3.18
N ALA A 169 2.84 -5.39 -3.47
CA ALA A 169 4.27 -5.64 -3.36
C ALA A 169 5.02 -4.37 -2.92
N HIS A 170 6.12 -4.57 -2.20
CA HIS A 170 7.00 -3.49 -1.77
C HIS A 170 8.42 -3.78 -2.24
N GLY A 171 8.97 -2.92 -3.11
CA GLY A 171 10.28 -3.11 -3.69
C GLY A 171 10.60 -2.17 -4.85
N HIS A 172 11.83 -2.28 -5.36
CA HIS A 172 12.39 -1.39 -6.35
C HIS A 172 12.11 -1.88 -7.78
N PHE A 173 11.43 -1.07 -8.60
CA PHE A 173 11.21 -1.41 -10.00
C PHE A 173 12.50 -1.23 -10.82
N THR A 174 12.89 -2.26 -11.55
CA THR A 174 14.15 -2.34 -12.32
C THR A 174 13.96 -2.18 -13.83
N GLY A 175 12.74 -1.91 -14.30
CA GLY A 175 12.43 -1.90 -15.73
C GLY A 175 12.53 -3.30 -16.33
N GLU A 176 13.11 -3.40 -17.53
CA GLU A 176 13.28 -4.69 -18.21
C GLU A 176 14.42 -5.53 -17.61
N ALA A 177 15.33 -4.94 -16.84
CA ALA A 177 16.39 -5.66 -16.17
C ALA A 177 15.85 -6.47 -14.99
N SER A 178 16.37 -7.67 -14.78
CA SER A 178 16.04 -8.50 -13.61
C SER A 178 16.78 -8.05 -12.35
N GLN A 179 17.80 -7.22 -12.49
CA GLN A 179 18.63 -6.63 -11.42
C GLN A 179 19.07 -5.23 -11.82
N CYS A 180 19.34 -4.39 -10.82
CA CYS A 180 19.95 -3.08 -11.02
C CYS A 180 21.47 -3.15 -10.83
N ASP A 181 22.17 -2.16 -11.40
CA ASP A 181 23.56 -1.88 -11.10
C ASP A 181 23.67 -0.42 -10.59
N PRO A 182 23.99 -0.17 -9.32
CA PRO A 182 24.23 -1.16 -8.25
C PRO A 182 22.97 -1.95 -7.84
N PRO A 183 23.14 -3.16 -7.28
CA PRO A 183 22.01 -3.98 -6.82
C PRO A 183 21.11 -3.25 -5.82
N ARG A 184 19.81 -3.41 -5.99
CA ARG A 184 18.79 -2.88 -5.07
C ARG A 184 18.08 -4.03 -4.38
N SER A 185 17.63 -3.79 -3.16
CA SER A 185 16.84 -4.79 -2.44
C SER A 185 15.44 -4.93 -3.05
N SER A 186 14.87 -6.12 -2.90
CA SER A 186 13.49 -6.41 -3.31
C SER A 186 13.19 -5.98 -4.76
N PRO A 187 14.00 -6.36 -5.77
CA PRO A 187 13.81 -5.90 -7.13
C PRO A 187 12.54 -6.49 -7.74
N ILE A 188 11.87 -5.67 -8.57
CA ILE A 188 10.67 -5.99 -9.32
C ILE A 188 10.93 -5.62 -10.78
N SER A 189 10.96 -6.60 -11.68
CA SER A 189 11.15 -6.36 -13.11
C SER A 189 9.82 -6.23 -13.87
N ALA A 190 9.86 -5.59 -15.04
CA ALA A 190 8.71 -5.53 -15.94
C ALA A 190 8.26 -6.94 -16.37
N GLY A 191 9.20 -7.89 -16.51
CA GLY A 191 8.89 -9.28 -16.80
C GLY A 191 8.07 -9.96 -15.69
N GLU A 192 8.42 -9.70 -14.41
CA GLU A 192 7.64 -10.19 -13.27
C GLU A 192 6.25 -9.57 -13.24
N LEU A 193 6.11 -8.25 -13.47
CA LEU A 193 4.79 -7.59 -13.55
C LEU A 193 3.91 -8.22 -14.63
N ARG A 194 4.45 -8.50 -15.82
CA ARG A 194 3.72 -9.17 -16.90
C ARG A 194 3.28 -10.60 -16.54
N GLY A 195 4.09 -11.30 -15.74
CA GLY A 195 3.82 -12.67 -15.30
C GLY A 195 2.78 -12.78 -14.18
N VAL A 196 2.53 -11.69 -13.47
CA VAL A 196 1.56 -11.67 -12.37
C VAL A 196 0.14 -11.60 -12.90
N GLY A 197 -0.67 -12.56 -12.54
CA GLY A 197 -2.09 -12.62 -12.94
C GLY A 197 -2.97 -11.68 -12.13
N ALA A 198 -2.72 -10.37 -12.19
CA ALA A 198 -3.48 -9.36 -11.46
C ALA A 198 -4.28 -8.44 -12.37
N ASP A 199 -5.37 -7.88 -11.85
CA ASP A 199 -6.08 -6.75 -12.45
C ASP A 199 -5.41 -5.42 -12.05
N TYR A 200 -4.94 -5.36 -10.80
CA TYR A 200 -4.20 -4.22 -10.26
C TYR A 200 -3.03 -4.68 -9.38
N ILE A 201 -1.88 -4.03 -9.52
CA ILE A 201 -0.70 -4.25 -8.68
C ILE A 201 -0.40 -2.95 -7.93
N ALA A 202 -0.59 -2.98 -6.61
CA ALA A 202 -0.30 -1.88 -5.70
C ALA A 202 1.15 -1.97 -5.21
N LEU A 203 1.98 -1.02 -5.60
CA LEU A 203 3.42 -0.99 -5.30
C LEU A 203 3.75 0.11 -4.30
N GLY A 204 4.67 -0.17 -3.38
CA GLY A 204 5.32 0.79 -2.50
C GLY A 204 6.84 0.70 -2.57
N HIS A 205 7.54 1.56 -1.85
CA HIS A 205 8.99 1.74 -1.78
C HIS A 205 9.51 3.00 -2.51
N TRP A 206 8.78 3.53 -3.46
CA TRP A 206 9.15 4.77 -4.12
C TRP A 206 8.36 5.94 -3.55
N ASP A 207 9.06 7.01 -3.17
CA ASP A 207 8.45 8.24 -2.65
C ASP A 207 7.62 8.97 -3.69
N LEU A 208 7.93 8.75 -4.97
CA LEU A 208 7.22 9.37 -6.09
C LEU A 208 6.22 8.41 -6.71
N ARG A 209 5.04 8.95 -7.03
CA ARG A 209 4.02 8.26 -7.80
C ARG A 209 4.54 7.90 -9.19
N ALA A 210 4.32 6.67 -9.60
CA ALA A 210 4.76 6.21 -10.93
C ALA A 210 3.84 5.12 -11.50
N ASP A 211 3.52 5.26 -12.79
CA ASP A 211 2.92 4.19 -13.59
C ASP A 211 4.03 3.30 -14.15
N VAL A 212 4.02 2.03 -13.75
CA VAL A 212 4.95 1.02 -14.24
C VAL A 212 4.20 -0.14 -14.89
N SER A 213 2.99 0.12 -15.34
CA SER A 213 2.13 -0.86 -16.01
C SER A 213 2.84 -1.54 -17.17
N SER A 214 2.70 -2.84 -17.29
CA SER A 214 3.39 -3.62 -18.33
C SER A 214 2.57 -4.83 -18.76
N GLY A 215 2.44 -5.05 -20.07
CA GLY A 215 1.87 -6.26 -20.63
C GLY A 215 0.42 -6.58 -20.21
N GLY A 216 -0.41 -5.55 -19.99
CA GLY A 216 -1.80 -5.70 -19.59
C GLY A 216 -2.03 -5.75 -18.07
N ALA A 217 -0.97 -5.75 -17.25
CA ALA A 217 -1.07 -5.54 -15.80
C ALA A 217 -1.05 -4.03 -15.50
N THR A 218 -2.04 -3.53 -14.79
CA THR A 218 -2.06 -2.14 -14.27
C THR A 218 -1.29 -2.10 -12.96
N ALA A 219 -0.12 -1.45 -12.95
CA ALA A 219 0.79 -1.43 -11.81
C ALA A 219 1.26 -0.02 -11.48
N TRP A 220 1.07 0.42 -10.23
CA TRP A 220 1.39 1.77 -9.81
C TRP A 220 2.09 1.80 -8.46
N TYR A 221 3.12 2.63 -8.37
CA TYR A 221 3.58 3.18 -7.10
C TYR A 221 2.65 4.29 -6.67
N SER A 222 2.20 4.26 -5.42
CA SER A 222 1.37 5.34 -4.87
C SER A 222 2.17 6.62 -4.63
N GLY A 223 3.45 6.49 -4.36
CA GLY A 223 4.26 7.52 -3.74
C GLY A 223 3.97 7.63 -2.24
N ALA A 224 4.86 8.29 -1.53
CA ALA A 224 4.66 8.64 -0.13
C ALA A 224 3.57 9.74 -0.02
N PRO A 225 2.59 9.60 0.88
CA PRO A 225 1.51 10.58 1.04
C PRO A 225 1.99 11.86 1.76
N PHE A 226 3.25 11.90 2.16
CA PHE A 226 3.90 13.04 2.79
C PHE A 226 5.34 13.16 2.29
N HIS A 227 5.66 14.29 1.68
CA HIS A 227 7.00 14.54 1.16
C HIS A 227 7.34 16.03 1.28
N GLY A 228 8.57 16.35 1.72
CA GLY A 228 9.05 17.73 1.78
C GLY A 228 8.18 18.65 2.64
N TRP A 229 7.61 18.14 3.75
CA TRP A 229 6.71 18.88 4.66
C TRP A 229 5.37 19.27 4.03
N GLN A 230 4.93 18.57 3.01
CA GLN A 230 3.64 18.79 2.35
C GLN A 230 2.84 17.51 2.28
N LEU A 231 1.51 17.61 2.43
CA LEU A 231 0.60 16.54 2.10
C LEU A 231 0.66 16.30 0.59
N GLY A 232 0.81 15.04 0.22
CA GLY A 232 0.79 14.57 -1.15
C GLY A 232 -0.58 14.07 -1.57
N ALA A 233 -0.61 12.87 -2.12
CA ALA A 233 -1.81 12.24 -2.65
C ALA A 233 -1.82 10.75 -2.36
N VAL A 234 -2.99 10.14 -2.53
CA VAL A 234 -3.18 8.69 -2.61
C VAL A 234 -3.66 8.31 -4.00
N GLN A 235 -3.57 7.03 -4.37
CA GLN A 235 -4.21 6.53 -5.59
C GLN A 235 -5.66 6.14 -5.30
N ASP A 236 -6.59 6.72 -6.05
CA ASP A 236 -7.99 6.31 -6.11
C ASP A 236 -8.14 5.35 -7.29
N VAL A 237 -8.33 4.07 -7.00
CA VAL A 237 -8.36 2.99 -7.97
C VAL A 237 -9.78 2.44 -8.07
N LEU A 238 -10.37 2.57 -9.26
CA LEU A 238 -11.70 2.04 -9.54
C LEU A 238 -11.60 0.79 -10.41
N LEU A 239 -12.00 -0.34 -9.84
CA LEU A 239 -12.20 -1.60 -10.55
C LEU A 239 -13.64 -1.61 -11.07
N GLY A 240 -13.82 -1.49 -12.38
CA GLY A 240 -15.12 -1.22 -13.00
C GLY A 240 -15.58 -2.29 -13.99
N PRO A 241 -16.76 -2.07 -14.62
CA PRO A 241 -17.33 -2.99 -15.58
C PRO A 241 -16.36 -3.34 -16.72
N GLY A 242 -16.45 -4.57 -17.25
CA GLY A 242 -15.56 -5.04 -18.31
C GLY A 242 -14.10 -5.21 -17.87
N ARG A 243 -13.85 -5.32 -16.57
CA ARG A 243 -12.51 -5.42 -15.96
C ARG A 243 -11.62 -4.21 -16.22
N GLN A 244 -12.22 -3.05 -16.39
CA GLN A 244 -11.48 -1.80 -16.50
C GLN A 244 -10.89 -1.42 -15.14
N VAL A 245 -9.64 -1.01 -15.13
CA VAL A 245 -8.96 -0.43 -13.97
C VAL A 245 -8.64 1.02 -14.29
N ARG A 246 -9.20 1.93 -13.49
CA ARG A 246 -8.91 3.36 -13.59
C ARG A 246 -8.15 3.78 -12.35
N VAL A 247 -7.00 4.41 -12.55
CA VAL A 247 -6.16 4.95 -11.47
C VAL A 247 -6.13 6.46 -11.60
N THR A 248 -6.51 7.16 -10.55
CA THR A 248 -6.49 8.63 -10.50
C THR A 248 -5.79 9.07 -9.22
N GLU A 249 -5.08 10.18 -9.30
CA GLU A 249 -4.50 10.82 -8.15
C GLU A 249 -5.58 11.54 -7.35
N ARG A 250 -5.60 11.31 -6.04
CA ARG A 250 -6.46 12.02 -5.11
C ARG A 250 -5.59 12.79 -4.13
N PRO A 251 -5.50 14.12 -4.27
CA PRO A 251 -4.78 14.95 -3.33
C PRO A 251 -5.35 14.79 -1.91
N LEU A 252 -4.47 14.75 -0.95
CA LEU A 252 -4.85 14.77 0.47
C LEU A 252 -5.09 16.21 0.91
N SER A 253 -6.11 16.42 1.71
CA SER A 253 -6.43 17.68 2.37
C SER A 253 -6.79 17.39 3.83
N GLY A 254 -6.49 18.29 4.73
CA GLY A 254 -6.86 18.11 6.11
C GLY A 254 -6.24 19.15 7.06
N PRO A 255 -6.61 19.12 8.34
CA PRO A 255 -6.06 20.04 9.35
C PRO A 255 -4.53 19.94 9.51
N GLY A 256 -3.91 18.90 8.96
CA GLY A 256 -2.46 18.75 8.86
C GLY A 256 -1.76 19.83 8.02
N GLU A 257 -2.44 20.47 7.07
CA GLU A 257 -1.85 21.58 6.29
C GLU A 257 -1.43 22.76 7.16
N ALA A 258 -2.23 23.10 8.18
CA ALA A 258 -1.92 24.18 9.13
C ALA A 258 -0.81 23.79 10.12
N ALA A 259 -0.76 22.53 10.54
CA ALA A 259 0.26 22.02 11.44
C ALA A 259 1.62 21.81 10.74
N ILE A 260 1.56 21.48 9.44
CA ILE A 260 2.73 21.23 8.59
C ILE A 260 3.26 22.54 8.00
N GLY A 261 2.39 23.52 7.69
CA GLY A 261 2.73 24.82 7.07
C GLY A 261 3.38 25.85 8.02
N GLY A 262 3.35 25.63 9.32
CA GLY A 262 3.89 26.59 10.31
C GLY A 262 5.41 26.80 10.27
N ARG A 263 6.17 26.00 9.52
CA ARG A 263 7.64 26.14 9.38
C ARG A 263 8.11 26.95 8.16
N ARG A 264 7.21 27.52 7.35
CA ARG A 264 7.64 28.27 6.14
C ARG A 264 8.27 29.64 6.40
N SER A 265 8.28 30.16 7.63
CA SER A 265 8.71 31.55 7.91
C SER A 265 10.16 31.72 8.38
N GLU A 266 10.93 30.66 8.64
CA GLU A 266 12.29 30.81 9.18
C GLU A 266 13.44 30.23 8.35
N GLU A 267 13.21 29.50 7.27
CA GLU A 267 14.29 28.95 6.41
C GLU A 267 14.27 29.44 4.94
N THR A 268 14.08 30.73 4.73
CA THR A 268 14.40 31.35 3.43
C THR A 268 15.88 31.74 3.40
N GLY A 269 16.78 30.80 3.09
CA GLY A 269 18.21 31.16 3.01
C GLY A 269 19.20 30.08 2.55
N ARG A 270 18.77 28.87 2.17
CA ARG A 270 19.71 27.92 1.55
C ARG A 270 19.09 27.20 0.36
N PRO A 271 19.76 27.13 -0.82
CA PRO A 271 19.28 26.32 -1.92
C PRO A 271 19.37 24.84 -1.51
N ALA A 272 18.29 24.11 -1.79
CA ALA A 272 18.20 22.68 -1.54
C ALA A 272 19.31 21.94 -2.31
N GLN A 273 20.30 21.42 -1.59
CA GLN A 273 21.12 20.35 -2.12
C GLN A 273 20.25 19.09 -2.18
N VAL A 274 20.04 18.60 -3.38
CA VAL A 274 19.47 17.26 -3.62
C VAL A 274 20.46 16.24 -3.05
N ILE A 275 20.25 15.87 -1.79
CA ILE A 275 20.96 14.74 -1.20
C ILE A 275 20.09 13.52 -1.50
N GLY A 276 20.48 12.81 -2.57
CA GLY A 276 20.05 11.44 -2.73
C GLY A 276 20.49 10.65 -1.49
N ARG A 277 19.55 10.24 -0.65
CA ARG A 277 19.82 9.25 0.39
C ARG A 277 20.24 7.96 -0.33
N THR A 278 21.55 7.72 -0.36
CA THR A 278 22.09 6.41 -0.70
C THR A 278 21.89 5.53 0.52
N ASP A 279 20.98 4.57 0.40
CA ASP A 279 20.89 3.48 1.35
C ASP A 279 22.22 2.72 1.41
N ARG A 280 22.79 2.69 2.59
CA ARG A 280 23.82 1.74 2.97
C ARG A 280 23.22 0.58 3.74
#